data_23cb881f4c461fe33075c912524d3a2b
#
_entry.id   23cb881f4c461fe33075c912524d3a2b
#
_cell.length_a   1.000
_cell.length_b   1.000
_cell.length_c   1.000
_cell.angle_alpha   90.00
_cell.angle_beta   90.00
_cell.angle_gamma   90.00
#
_symmetry.space_group_name_H-M   'P 1'
#
loop_
_entity.id
_entity.type
_entity.pdbx_description
1 polymer ?
#
loop_
_entity_poly.entity_id
_entity_poly.type
_entity_poly.pdbx_seq_one_letter_code
_entity_poly.pdbx_strand_id
1 'polypeptide(L)'
;MKTIALTIGLAAVAVLLIMRGTWGLRRLTEISCWPVVDGTVIAPGLDEFPYTEGGPTHRPKLTYCYTINGKTYRSSRLGITVDAFDIFSRESAQAFLARFPPGSRVEVHVSPDNPSFAVIDEGAPQRKHSHFVALVVSGGLIVCCVIAALLVA
;
A
#
# COMPACT_ATOMS: atom_id res chain seq x y z
N MET A 1 -35.35 -6.94 18.01
CA MET A 1 -34.37 -7.92 17.48
C MET A 1 -33.67 -7.45 16.23
N LYS A 2 -34.34 -6.88 15.19
CA LYS A 2 -33.70 -6.40 13.97
C LYS A 2 -32.74 -5.23 14.19
N THR A 3 -33.05 -4.30 15.06
CA THR A 3 -32.20 -3.14 15.41
C THR A 3 -30.91 -3.57 16.11
N ILE A 4 -30.96 -4.53 17.01
CA ILE A 4 -29.78 -5.07 17.72
C ILE A 4 -28.84 -5.78 16.74
N ALA A 5 -29.36 -6.57 15.81
CA ALA A 5 -28.55 -7.23 14.81
C ALA A 5 -27.85 -6.22 13.86
N LEU A 6 -28.52 -5.13 13.50
CA LEU A 6 -27.97 -4.08 12.67
C LEU A 6 -26.85 -3.33 13.38
N THR A 7 -27.02 -2.98 14.66
CA THR A 7 -26.00 -2.28 15.45
C THR A 7 -24.76 -3.13 15.66
N ILE A 8 -24.91 -4.43 15.91
CA ILE A 8 -23.78 -5.37 16.02
C ILE A 8 -23.03 -5.46 14.68
N GLY A 9 -23.75 -5.54 13.56
CA GLY A 9 -23.14 -5.58 12.23
C GLY A 9 -22.31 -4.32 11.92
N LEU A 10 -22.87 -3.13 12.21
CA LEU A 10 -22.17 -1.86 12.02
C LEU A 10 -20.94 -1.75 12.93
N ALA A 11 -21.04 -2.17 14.18
CA ALA A 11 -19.90 -2.18 15.11
C ALA A 11 -18.76 -3.09 14.60
N ALA A 12 -19.09 -4.28 14.10
CA ALA A 12 -18.11 -5.20 13.55
C ALA A 12 -17.39 -4.61 12.32
N VAL A 13 -18.13 -3.96 11.41
CA VAL A 13 -17.52 -3.27 10.25
C VAL A 13 -16.60 -2.14 10.70
N ALA A 14 -17.01 -1.33 11.67
CA ALA A 14 -16.19 -0.25 12.20
C ALA A 14 -14.88 -0.76 12.82
N VAL A 15 -14.92 -1.83 13.59
CA VAL A 15 -13.73 -2.47 14.17
C VAL A 15 -12.80 -2.97 13.08
N LEU A 16 -13.31 -3.62 12.05
CA LEU A 16 -12.51 -4.09 10.91
C LEU A 16 -11.83 -2.93 10.16
N LEU A 17 -12.52 -1.81 9.93
CA LEU A 17 -11.96 -0.63 9.28
C LEU A 17 -10.83 -0.03 10.12
N ILE A 18 -11.03 0.11 11.43
CA ILE A 18 -10.01 0.65 12.34
C ILE A 18 -8.80 -0.29 12.40
N MET A 19 -9.00 -1.60 12.54
CA MET A 19 -7.91 -2.57 12.56
C MET A 19 -7.10 -2.52 11.26
N ARG A 20 -7.78 -2.50 10.12
CA ARG A 20 -7.12 -2.43 8.81
C ARG A 20 -6.36 -1.11 8.62
N GLY A 21 -6.95 0.01 9.03
CA GLY A 21 -6.31 1.32 8.98
C GLY A 21 -5.07 1.42 9.86
N THR A 22 -5.17 1.00 11.12
CA THR A 22 -4.05 1.03 12.08
C THR A 22 -2.92 0.07 11.68
N TRP A 23 -3.26 -1.11 11.17
CA TRP A 23 -2.27 -2.05 10.65
C TRP A 23 -1.49 -1.45 9.48
N GLY A 24 -2.18 -0.82 8.52
CA GLY A 24 -1.54 -0.16 7.39
C GLY A 24 -0.63 0.99 7.80
N LEU A 25 -1.06 1.84 8.73
CA LEU A 25 -0.24 2.93 9.27
C LEU A 25 1.03 2.42 9.96
N ARG A 26 0.91 1.37 10.80
CA ARG A 26 2.07 0.75 11.46
C ARG A 26 3.09 0.22 10.45
N ARG A 27 2.62 -0.42 9.39
CA ARG A 27 3.49 -0.93 8.32
C ARG A 27 4.23 0.19 7.59
N LEU A 28 3.56 1.31 7.30
CA LEU A 28 4.21 2.46 6.67
C LEU A 28 5.33 3.06 7.56
N THR A 29 5.06 3.22 8.86
CA THR A 29 6.07 3.72 9.80
C THR A 29 7.22 2.73 10.00
N GLU A 30 6.95 1.43 9.97
CA GLU A 30 7.96 0.38 10.08
C GLU A 30 8.98 0.48 8.92
N ILE A 31 8.52 0.68 7.67
CA ILE A 31 9.42 0.79 6.51
C ILE A 31 10.30 2.03 6.59
N SER A 32 9.75 3.14 7.06
CA SER A 32 10.53 4.37 7.19
C SER A 32 11.73 4.20 8.13
N CYS A 33 11.69 3.20 9.01
CA CYS A 33 12.78 2.85 9.93
C CYS A 33 13.74 1.79 9.35
N TRP A 34 13.44 1.21 8.18
CA TRP A 34 14.30 0.20 7.60
C TRP A 34 15.60 0.79 7.06
N PRO A 35 16.71 0.04 7.12
CA PRO A 35 17.95 0.47 6.50
C PRO A 35 17.77 0.69 5.00
N VAL A 36 18.31 1.81 4.53
CA VAL A 36 18.29 2.20 3.13
C VAL A 36 19.60 1.82 2.48
N VAL A 37 19.54 1.17 1.33
CA VAL A 37 20.70 0.82 0.52
C VAL A 37 20.50 1.30 -0.92
N ASP A 38 21.60 1.59 -1.60
CA ASP A 38 21.56 1.91 -3.03
C ASP A 38 21.19 0.67 -3.86
N GLY A 39 20.17 0.81 -4.67
CA GLY A 39 19.79 -0.15 -5.68
C GLY A 39 19.99 0.38 -7.09
N THR A 40 19.97 -0.52 -8.06
CA THR A 40 20.03 -0.19 -9.48
C THR A 40 18.83 -0.82 -10.19
N VAL A 41 18.15 0.00 -10.98
CA VAL A 41 17.02 -0.47 -11.82
C VAL A 41 17.56 -1.35 -12.94
N ILE A 42 17.01 -2.56 -13.03
CA ILE A 42 17.34 -3.49 -14.13
C ILE A 42 16.40 -3.27 -15.30
N ALA A 43 15.09 -3.29 -15.02
CA ALA A 43 14.07 -3.15 -16.06
C ALA A 43 12.76 -2.60 -15.49
N PRO A 44 12.22 -1.53 -16.10
CA PRO A 44 10.82 -1.16 -15.91
C PRO A 44 9.94 -2.14 -16.71
N GLY A 45 8.76 -2.41 -16.19
CA GLY A 45 7.75 -3.27 -16.82
C GLY A 45 6.34 -2.79 -16.52
N LEU A 46 5.39 -3.25 -17.30
CA LEU A 46 3.99 -2.95 -17.14
C LEU A 46 3.22 -4.27 -17.17
N ASP A 47 2.60 -4.62 -16.04
CA ASP A 47 1.69 -5.77 -15.98
C ASP A 47 0.28 -5.28 -16.33
N GLU A 48 -0.38 -5.97 -17.26
CA GLU A 48 -1.73 -5.68 -17.69
C GLU A 48 -2.68 -6.76 -17.17
N PHE A 49 -3.77 -6.32 -16.54
CA PHE A 49 -4.79 -7.23 -16.01
C PHE A 49 -6.12 -6.96 -16.70
N PRO A 50 -6.79 -8.00 -17.23
CA PRO A 50 -8.13 -7.84 -17.76
C PRO A 50 -9.09 -7.46 -16.63
N TYR A 51 -9.83 -6.38 -16.81
CA TYR A 51 -10.88 -5.95 -15.90
C TYR A 51 -12.24 -6.08 -16.59
N THR A 52 -13.26 -6.52 -15.83
CA THR A 52 -14.56 -6.93 -16.42
C THR A 52 -15.48 -5.76 -16.78
N GLU A 53 -15.29 -4.56 -16.23
CA GLU A 53 -16.26 -3.46 -16.40
C GLU A 53 -15.67 -2.08 -16.77
N GLY A 54 -14.40 -1.95 -17.06
CA GLY A 54 -13.79 -0.61 -17.29
C GLY A 54 -12.57 -0.58 -18.20
N GLY A 55 -12.29 -1.68 -18.88
CA GLY A 55 -11.07 -1.80 -19.68
C GLY A 55 -9.88 -2.37 -18.90
N PRO A 56 -8.75 -2.61 -19.58
CA PRO A 56 -7.55 -3.18 -18.95
C PRO A 56 -6.96 -2.25 -17.89
N THR A 57 -6.61 -2.82 -16.77
CA THR A 57 -5.90 -2.11 -15.71
C THR A 57 -4.41 -2.35 -15.80
N HIS A 58 -3.61 -1.34 -15.48
CA HIS A 58 -2.17 -1.36 -15.64
C HIS A 58 -1.48 -1.19 -14.29
N ARG A 59 -0.50 -2.07 -14.02
CA ARG A 59 0.33 -1.99 -12.81
C ARG A 59 1.79 -1.79 -13.21
N PRO A 60 2.42 -0.68 -12.79
CA PRO A 60 3.85 -0.51 -13.01
C PRO A 60 4.62 -1.55 -12.21
N LYS A 61 5.64 -2.14 -12.82
CA LYS A 61 6.57 -3.09 -12.22
C LYS A 61 7.98 -2.60 -12.45
N LEU A 62 8.77 -2.50 -11.40
CA LEU A 62 10.14 -2.05 -11.48
C LEU A 62 11.05 -3.13 -10.92
N THR A 63 11.83 -3.76 -11.78
CA THR A 63 12.80 -4.76 -11.32
C THR A 63 14.12 -4.07 -11.01
N TYR A 64 14.66 -4.29 -9.82
CA TYR A 64 15.90 -3.68 -9.34
C TYR A 64 16.76 -4.70 -8.57
N CYS A 65 18.06 -4.41 -8.50
CA CYS A 65 19.00 -5.16 -7.68
C CYS A 65 19.66 -4.24 -6.65
N TYR A 66 20.07 -4.83 -5.54
CA TYR A 66 20.78 -4.18 -4.44
C TYR A 66 21.72 -5.17 -3.77
N THR A 67 22.76 -4.68 -3.10
CA THR A 67 23.78 -5.54 -2.48
C THR A 67 23.84 -5.27 -0.98
N ILE A 68 23.79 -6.36 -0.19
CA ILE A 68 23.92 -6.32 1.27
C ILE A 68 24.95 -7.36 1.69
N ASN A 69 25.93 -6.92 2.46
CA ASN A 69 27.00 -7.81 2.96
C ASN A 69 27.67 -8.63 1.86
N GLY A 70 27.91 -8.02 0.69
CA GLY A 70 28.53 -8.67 -0.46
C GLY A 70 27.62 -9.62 -1.26
N LYS A 71 26.36 -9.80 -0.85
CA LYS A 71 25.37 -10.62 -1.56
C LYS A 71 24.39 -9.75 -2.32
N THR A 72 24.21 -10.02 -3.62
CA THR A 72 23.27 -9.31 -4.47
C THR A 72 21.89 -9.95 -4.42
N TYR A 73 20.89 -9.12 -4.22
CA TYR A 73 19.47 -9.48 -4.20
C TYR A 73 18.75 -8.81 -5.36
N ARG A 74 17.63 -9.39 -5.76
CA ARG A 74 16.74 -8.84 -6.79
C ARG A 74 15.32 -8.79 -6.25
N SER A 75 14.63 -7.66 -6.47
CA SER A 75 13.23 -7.47 -6.09
C SER A 75 12.48 -6.69 -7.18
N SER A 76 11.16 -6.72 -7.10
CA SER A 76 10.27 -5.93 -7.97
C SER A 76 9.14 -5.26 -7.18
N ARG A 77 9.27 -5.15 -5.86
CA ARG A 77 8.23 -4.59 -4.99
C ARG A 77 8.31 -3.07 -4.96
N LEU A 78 7.23 -2.44 -5.39
CA LEU A 78 6.98 -1.01 -5.29
C LEU A 78 6.08 -0.76 -4.07
N GLY A 79 6.66 -0.52 -2.92
CA GLY A 79 5.93 -0.37 -1.66
C GLY A 79 5.51 -1.70 -1.02
N ILE A 80 4.96 -1.64 0.20
CA ILE A 80 4.53 -2.82 0.97
C ILE A 80 3.15 -3.30 0.53
N THR A 81 2.29 -2.39 0.18
CA THR A 81 0.94 -2.66 -0.26
C THR A 81 0.82 -2.30 -1.72
N VAL A 82 1.18 -3.24 -2.59
CA VAL A 82 0.60 -3.25 -3.93
C VAL A 82 -0.81 -3.81 -3.74
N ASP A 83 -1.67 -3.01 -3.13
CA ASP A 83 -3.06 -3.35 -3.02
C ASP A 83 -3.67 -3.31 -4.43
N ALA A 84 -4.67 -4.16 -4.65
CA ALA A 84 -5.45 -4.24 -5.88
C ALA A 84 -6.14 -2.91 -6.30
N PHE A 85 -5.95 -1.87 -5.51
CA PHE A 85 -6.48 -0.51 -5.70
C PHE A 85 -5.49 0.49 -6.32
N ASP A 86 -4.22 0.13 -6.52
CA ASP A 86 -3.29 0.94 -7.31
C ASP A 86 -3.53 0.71 -8.81
N ILE A 87 -4.76 0.98 -9.25
CA ILE A 87 -5.16 0.94 -10.65
C ILE A 87 -4.65 2.22 -11.30
N PHE A 88 -3.73 2.06 -12.23
CA PHE A 88 -3.22 3.16 -13.03
C PHE A 88 -3.84 3.13 -14.43
N SER A 89 -4.12 4.31 -14.99
CA SER A 89 -4.26 4.40 -16.44
C SER A 89 -2.91 4.05 -17.08
N ARG A 90 -2.92 3.58 -18.32
CA ARG A 90 -1.70 3.23 -19.04
C ARG A 90 -0.69 4.39 -19.07
N GLU A 91 -1.20 5.60 -19.31
CA GLU A 91 -0.41 6.83 -19.38
C GLU A 91 0.23 7.15 -18.02
N SER A 92 -0.51 7.03 -16.93
CA SER A 92 -0.01 7.27 -15.58
C SER A 92 1.06 6.27 -15.18
N ALA A 93 0.87 4.99 -15.52
CA ALA A 93 1.83 3.94 -15.25
C ALA A 93 3.13 4.13 -16.07
N GLN A 94 3.00 4.51 -17.34
CA GLN A 94 4.14 4.83 -18.21
C GLN A 94 4.90 6.08 -17.73
N ALA A 95 4.20 7.14 -17.36
CA ALA A 95 4.80 8.35 -16.82
C ALA A 95 5.56 8.07 -15.50
N PHE A 96 5.02 7.18 -14.65
CA PHE A 96 5.73 6.71 -13.47
C PHE A 96 7.01 5.96 -13.84
N LEU A 97 6.93 4.99 -14.74
CA LEU A 97 8.08 4.17 -15.15
C LEU A 97 9.16 4.97 -15.88
N ALA A 98 8.80 6.02 -16.62
CA ALA A 98 9.75 6.90 -17.30
C ALA A 98 10.72 7.61 -16.34
N ARG A 99 10.37 7.73 -15.05
CA ARG A 99 11.24 8.28 -14.01
C ARG A 99 12.39 7.34 -13.63
N PHE A 100 12.28 6.05 -13.98
CA PHE A 100 13.19 4.99 -13.58
C PHE A 100 13.77 4.26 -14.81
N PRO A 101 14.62 4.91 -15.60
CA PRO A 101 15.26 4.23 -16.74
C PRO A 101 16.19 3.11 -16.25
N PRO A 102 16.44 2.08 -17.07
CA PRO A 102 17.41 1.04 -16.77
C PRO A 102 18.77 1.63 -16.41
N GLY A 103 19.38 1.13 -15.33
CA GLY A 103 20.65 1.64 -14.80
C GLY A 103 20.53 2.82 -13.84
N SER A 104 19.34 3.39 -13.63
CA SER A 104 19.14 4.46 -12.63
C SER A 104 19.32 3.95 -11.21
N ARG A 105 19.81 4.81 -10.33
CA ARG A 105 19.88 4.54 -8.89
C ARG A 105 18.54 4.76 -8.24
N VAL A 106 18.23 3.92 -7.25
CA VAL A 106 17.02 3.99 -6.44
C VAL A 106 17.35 3.67 -4.98
N GLU A 107 16.65 4.33 -4.06
CA GLU A 107 16.73 4.01 -2.65
C GLU A 107 15.86 2.80 -2.34
N VAL A 108 16.47 1.78 -1.75
CA VAL A 108 15.83 0.51 -1.43
C VAL A 108 15.79 0.34 0.08
N HIS A 109 14.58 0.32 0.64
CA HIS A 109 14.33 0.00 2.03
C HIS A 109 14.33 -1.52 2.21
N VAL A 110 15.24 -2.03 3.02
CA VAL A 110 15.42 -3.48 3.20
C VAL A 110 14.97 -3.89 4.58
N SER A 111 14.17 -4.96 4.64
CA SER A 111 13.74 -5.51 5.93
C SER A 111 14.95 -6.00 6.73
N PRO A 112 15.11 -5.57 7.99
CA PRO A 112 16.20 -6.02 8.84
C PRO A 112 16.15 -7.53 9.12
N ASP A 113 14.94 -8.09 9.19
CA ASP A 113 14.73 -9.51 9.49
C ASP A 113 14.91 -10.41 8.26
N ASN A 114 14.70 -9.84 7.06
CA ASN A 114 14.76 -10.61 5.81
C ASN A 114 15.33 -9.75 4.67
N PRO A 115 16.65 -9.86 4.40
CA PRO A 115 17.29 -9.10 3.33
C PRO A 115 16.75 -9.35 1.92
N SER A 116 16.03 -10.45 1.69
CA SER A 116 15.35 -10.69 0.39
C SER A 116 14.03 -9.92 0.25
N PHE A 117 13.54 -9.33 1.34
CA PHE A 117 12.35 -8.51 1.35
C PHE A 117 12.76 -7.03 1.36
N ALA A 118 12.62 -6.39 0.21
CA ALA A 118 12.96 -5.00 0.03
C ALA A 118 11.94 -4.29 -0.83
N VAL A 119 11.77 -3.00 -0.61
CA VAL A 119 10.82 -2.14 -1.30
C VAL A 119 11.46 -0.81 -1.70
N ILE A 120 11.01 -0.25 -2.81
CA ILE A 120 11.29 1.13 -3.19
C ILE A 120 10.10 1.97 -2.74
N ASP A 121 10.33 2.97 -1.91
CA ASP A 121 9.26 3.85 -1.39
C ASP A 121 9.15 5.15 -2.18
N GLU A 122 9.43 5.12 -3.49
CA GLU A 122 9.32 6.30 -4.31
C GLU A 122 7.91 6.52 -4.84
N GLY A 123 7.23 7.48 -4.26
CA GLY A 123 6.09 8.16 -4.90
C GLY A 123 4.68 7.78 -4.43
N ALA A 124 4.52 7.04 -3.34
CA ALA A 124 3.20 6.75 -2.81
C ALA A 124 2.95 7.09 -1.32
N PRO A 125 3.86 7.76 -0.56
CA PRO A 125 3.67 7.88 0.89
C PRO A 125 2.46 8.73 1.25
N GLN A 126 2.25 9.87 0.59
CA GLN A 126 1.17 10.78 0.95
C GLN A 126 -0.23 10.24 0.65
N ARG A 127 -0.42 9.60 -0.49
CA ARG A 127 -1.74 9.06 -0.88
C ARG A 127 -2.11 7.83 -0.05
N LYS A 128 -1.16 6.96 0.25
CA LYS A 128 -1.38 5.77 1.09
C LYS A 128 -1.66 6.15 2.53
N HIS A 129 -0.90 7.11 3.07
CA HIS A 129 -1.12 7.61 4.42
C HIS A 129 -2.53 8.20 4.57
N SER A 130 -2.97 9.05 3.65
CA SER A 130 -4.32 9.64 3.68
C SER A 130 -5.42 8.59 3.57
N HIS A 131 -5.23 7.54 2.77
CA HIS A 131 -6.19 6.46 2.66
C HIS A 131 -6.36 5.68 3.97
N PHE A 132 -5.26 5.30 4.64
CA PHE A 132 -5.34 4.62 5.93
C PHE A 132 -5.91 5.51 7.04
N VAL A 133 -5.57 6.80 7.05
CA VAL A 133 -6.18 7.76 7.98
C VAL A 133 -7.68 7.86 7.72
N ALA A 134 -8.12 7.94 6.46
CA ALA A 134 -9.54 7.98 6.12
C ALA A 134 -10.30 6.72 6.61
N LEU A 135 -9.69 5.54 6.54
CA LEU A 135 -10.28 4.30 7.08
C LEU A 135 -10.46 4.35 8.60
N VAL A 136 -9.48 4.88 9.33
CA VAL A 136 -9.58 5.04 10.78
C VAL A 136 -10.66 6.06 11.16
N VAL A 137 -10.69 7.19 10.48
CA VAL A 137 -11.68 8.25 10.73
C VAL A 137 -13.09 7.78 10.41
N SER A 138 -13.30 7.11 9.28
CA SER A 138 -14.63 6.58 8.91
C SER A 138 -15.11 5.50 9.89
N GLY A 139 -14.22 4.61 10.34
CA GLY A 139 -14.53 3.63 11.38
C GLY A 139 -14.93 4.31 12.70
N GLY A 140 -14.20 5.34 13.11
CA GLY A 140 -14.51 6.14 14.31
C GLY A 140 -15.88 6.83 14.23
N LEU A 141 -16.22 7.42 13.09
CA LEU A 141 -17.54 8.04 12.87
C LEU A 141 -18.69 7.03 12.99
N ILE A 142 -18.52 5.83 12.43
CA ILE A 142 -19.52 4.77 12.54
C ILE A 142 -19.73 4.39 14.02
N VAL A 143 -18.66 4.25 14.79
CA VAL A 143 -18.75 3.94 16.23
C VAL A 143 -19.51 5.05 16.96
N CYS A 144 -19.19 6.32 16.71
CA CYS A 144 -19.90 7.46 17.33
C CYS A 144 -21.39 7.46 16.99
N CYS A 145 -21.75 7.21 15.72
CA CYS A 145 -23.16 7.12 15.30
C CYS A 145 -23.91 5.98 15.99
N VAL A 146 -23.27 4.82 16.14
CA VAL A 146 -23.88 3.67 16.84
C VAL A 146 -24.10 3.99 18.32
N ILE A 147 -23.12 4.61 18.99
CA ILE A 147 -23.26 5.01 20.41
C ILE A 147 -24.38 6.04 20.57
N ALA A 148 -24.41 7.08 19.71
CA ALA A 148 -25.47 8.08 19.75
C ALA A 148 -26.87 7.46 19.57
N ALA A 149 -27.02 6.53 18.63
CA ALA A 149 -28.27 5.84 18.39
C ALA A 149 -28.72 4.98 19.61
N LEU A 150 -27.77 4.39 20.34
CA LEU A 150 -28.07 3.61 21.55
C LEU A 150 -28.44 4.47 22.77
N LEU A 151 -27.94 5.74 22.82
CA LEU A 151 -28.25 6.66 23.92
C LEU A 151 -29.62 7.34 23.74
N VAL A 152 -30.12 7.40 22.51
CA VAL A 152 -31.44 8.02 22.18
C VAL A 152 -32.57 6.98 22.15
N ALA A 153 -32.27 5.69 22.10
CA ALA A 153 -33.21 4.57 22.07
C ALA A 153 -33.58 4.11 23.47
#